data_7c8975e9f41afe36be76942a972ce7fb
#
_entry.id   7c8975e9f41afe36be76942a972ce7fb
#
_cell.length_a   1.000
_cell.length_b   1.000
_cell.length_c   1.000
_cell.angle_alpha   90.00
_cell.angle_beta   90.00
_cell.angle_gamma   90.00
#
_symmetry.space_group_name_H-M   'P 1'
#
loop_
_entity.id
_entity.type
_entity.pdbx_description
1 polymer ?
#
loop_
_entity_poly.entity_id
_entity_poly.type
_entity_poly.pdbx_seq_one_letter_code
_entity_poly.pdbx_strand_id
1 'polypeptide(L)'
;MKTAPVGFDAPQSSDESVDAFIDTLWLEEGLSRNTLEAYRRDLNQLRAHRQGASLFLCGEADLLAYFSAQHATTKATTANRRLTVFKRFFRWALREGRIHADPTLKLQAAKQALRVPKSLSEAQVEALLAAPDVSTALGVRDRTMLELMYASGLRVSELVDLKTLNLGLNDNVLRVLGKGAKERLVPFGEVASQWLRQYLSGARAELLGGKQTDDLFVTTKGMHAGSAMSRVMFWMVVKKYALAAGIRSALSPHTLRHAFATHLLNHGADLRAVQLLLGHADISTTTIYTHVARERLAQLHAAHHPRG
;
A
#
# COMPACT_ATOMS: atom_id res chain seq x y z
N MET A 1 -11.59 -28.14 -42.21
CA MET A 1 -11.67 -26.96 -41.36
C MET A 1 -12.36 -27.35 -40.05
N LYS A 2 -11.60 -27.53 -38.99
CA LYS A 2 -12.12 -27.89 -37.65
C LYS A 2 -11.86 -26.70 -36.76
N THR A 3 -12.90 -25.99 -36.34
CA THR A 3 -12.90 -24.95 -35.35
C THR A 3 -12.89 -25.60 -33.98
N ALA A 4 -11.83 -25.32 -33.21
CA ALA A 4 -11.76 -25.69 -31.78
C ALA A 4 -12.71 -24.77 -30.98
N PRO A 5 -13.42 -25.30 -29.97
CA PRO A 5 -14.24 -24.47 -29.10
C PRO A 5 -13.36 -23.72 -28.09
N VAL A 6 -13.61 -22.41 -27.99
CA VAL A 6 -13.09 -21.54 -26.93
C VAL A 6 -13.69 -22.02 -25.61
N GLY A 7 -12.84 -22.53 -24.72
CA GLY A 7 -13.25 -22.90 -23.37
C GLY A 7 -13.64 -21.63 -22.58
N PHE A 8 -14.91 -21.50 -22.28
CA PHE A 8 -15.39 -20.61 -21.22
C PHE A 8 -14.92 -21.18 -19.88
N ASP A 9 -14.04 -20.48 -19.21
CA ASP A 9 -13.79 -20.74 -17.78
C ASP A 9 -15.12 -20.63 -17.03
N ALA A 10 -15.61 -21.75 -16.55
CA ALA A 10 -16.80 -21.81 -15.70
C ALA A 10 -16.55 -20.96 -14.43
N PRO A 11 -17.48 -20.13 -13.99
CA PRO A 11 -17.35 -19.40 -12.74
C PRO A 11 -17.13 -20.40 -11.62
N GLN A 12 -16.00 -20.28 -10.89
CA GLN A 12 -15.72 -21.08 -9.69
C GLN A 12 -16.92 -20.91 -8.77
N SER A 13 -17.66 -21.99 -8.48
CA SER A 13 -18.82 -21.97 -7.59
C SER A 13 -18.38 -21.35 -6.27
N SER A 14 -18.95 -20.18 -5.93
CA SER A 14 -18.72 -19.53 -4.65
C SER A 14 -19.17 -20.50 -3.53
N ASP A 15 -18.35 -20.67 -2.50
CA ASP A 15 -18.75 -21.44 -1.34
C ASP A 15 -19.60 -20.54 -0.46
N GLU A 16 -20.86 -20.88 -0.26
CA GLU A 16 -21.80 -20.15 0.60
C GLU A 16 -21.21 -19.83 1.99
N SER A 17 -20.34 -20.72 2.52
CA SER A 17 -19.68 -20.50 3.79
C SER A 17 -18.66 -19.35 3.76
N VAL A 18 -17.91 -19.22 2.67
CA VAL A 18 -16.94 -18.14 2.48
C VAL A 18 -17.67 -16.83 2.22
N ASP A 19 -18.71 -16.85 1.40
CA ASP A 19 -19.51 -15.66 1.10
C ASP A 19 -20.21 -15.13 2.36
N ALA A 20 -20.86 -15.97 3.13
CA ALA A 20 -21.50 -15.59 4.38
C ALA A 20 -20.50 -14.99 5.39
N PHE A 21 -19.30 -15.56 5.51
CA PHE A 21 -18.26 -14.99 6.35
C PHE A 21 -17.80 -13.61 5.88
N ILE A 22 -17.58 -13.46 4.58
CA ILE A 22 -17.14 -12.18 3.99
C ILE A 22 -18.22 -11.10 4.18
N ASP A 23 -19.49 -11.44 3.99
CA ASP A 23 -20.64 -10.54 4.20
C ASP A 23 -20.75 -10.12 5.67
N THR A 24 -20.55 -11.05 6.61
CA THR A 24 -20.50 -10.76 8.04
C THR A 24 -19.39 -9.75 8.36
N LEU A 25 -18.18 -9.97 7.84
CA LEU A 25 -17.06 -9.04 8.06
C LEU A 25 -17.30 -7.65 7.45
N TRP A 26 -17.99 -7.59 6.33
CA TRP A 26 -18.37 -6.32 5.73
C TRP A 26 -19.40 -5.58 6.57
N LEU A 27 -20.45 -6.27 7.03
CA LEU A 27 -21.56 -5.70 7.80
C LEU A 27 -21.15 -5.32 9.22
N GLU A 28 -20.47 -6.22 9.94
CA GLU A 28 -20.14 -6.02 11.36
C GLU A 28 -18.89 -5.16 11.58
N GLU A 29 -17.89 -5.29 10.69
CA GLU A 29 -16.58 -4.67 10.91
C GLU A 29 -16.22 -3.60 9.87
N GLY A 30 -16.99 -3.43 8.81
CA GLY A 30 -16.75 -2.44 7.77
C GLY A 30 -15.38 -2.62 7.08
N LEU A 31 -14.91 -3.86 6.90
CA LEU A 31 -13.61 -4.12 6.30
C LEU A 31 -13.56 -3.67 4.85
N SER A 32 -12.41 -3.15 4.43
CA SER A 32 -12.23 -2.70 3.05
C SER A 32 -12.36 -3.84 2.04
N ARG A 33 -12.87 -3.53 0.84
CA ARG A 33 -13.02 -4.49 -0.27
C ARG A 33 -11.73 -5.29 -0.53
N ASN A 34 -10.57 -4.63 -0.54
CA ASN A 34 -9.29 -5.30 -0.74
C ASN A 34 -8.97 -6.34 0.36
N THR A 35 -9.34 -6.05 1.60
CA THR A 35 -9.17 -6.98 2.73
C THR A 35 -10.10 -8.17 2.58
N LEU A 36 -11.35 -7.94 2.24
CA LEU A 36 -12.35 -8.98 2.02
C LEU A 36 -11.96 -9.89 0.86
N GLU A 37 -11.51 -9.34 -0.26
CA GLU A 37 -11.02 -10.10 -1.41
C GLU A 37 -9.76 -10.92 -1.08
N ALA A 38 -8.87 -10.39 -0.24
CA ALA A 38 -7.69 -11.13 0.22
C ALA A 38 -8.10 -12.31 1.12
N TYR A 39 -9.06 -12.12 2.02
CA TYR A 39 -9.58 -13.17 2.89
C TYR A 39 -10.29 -14.26 2.09
N ARG A 40 -11.16 -13.87 1.16
CA ARG A 40 -11.83 -14.78 0.22
C ARG A 40 -10.81 -15.64 -0.54
N ARG A 41 -9.76 -15.02 -1.06
CA ARG A 41 -8.70 -15.72 -1.79
C ARG A 41 -7.97 -16.74 -0.93
N ASP A 42 -7.65 -16.39 0.32
CA ASP A 42 -6.96 -17.31 1.23
C ASP A 42 -7.84 -18.51 1.62
N LEU A 43 -9.12 -18.31 1.88
CA LEU A 43 -10.07 -19.37 2.18
C LEU A 43 -10.32 -20.27 0.96
N ASN A 44 -10.45 -19.70 -0.22
CA ASN A 44 -10.59 -20.47 -1.46
C ASN A 44 -9.35 -21.31 -1.77
N GLN A 45 -8.14 -20.85 -1.42
CA GLN A 45 -6.93 -21.66 -1.55
C GLN A 45 -6.94 -22.86 -0.59
N LEU A 46 -7.42 -22.70 0.65
CA LEU A 46 -7.60 -23.80 1.58
C LEU A 46 -8.63 -24.81 1.05
N ARG A 47 -9.77 -24.32 0.54
CA ARG A 47 -10.81 -25.15 -0.06
C ARG A 47 -10.31 -25.92 -1.27
N ALA A 48 -9.56 -25.26 -2.16
CA ALA A 48 -8.96 -25.93 -3.32
C ALA A 48 -7.98 -27.05 -2.91
N HIS A 49 -7.17 -26.83 -1.88
CA HIS A 49 -6.29 -27.86 -1.32
C HIS A 49 -7.09 -29.07 -0.81
N ARG A 50 -8.28 -28.86 -0.25
CA ARG A 50 -9.22 -29.90 0.18
C ARG A 50 -10.13 -30.41 -0.95
N GLN A 51 -9.77 -30.22 -2.20
CA GLN A 51 -10.52 -30.69 -3.38
C GLN A 51 -11.97 -30.19 -3.44
N GLY A 52 -12.23 -29.00 -2.92
CA GLY A 52 -13.57 -28.39 -2.90
C GLY A 52 -14.45 -28.81 -1.72
N ALA A 53 -13.97 -29.64 -0.80
CA ALA A 53 -14.75 -30.02 0.40
C ALA A 53 -15.08 -28.81 1.27
N SER A 54 -16.25 -28.85 1.93
CA SER A 54 -16.72 -27.76 2.80
C SER A 54 -15.71 -27.44 3.89
N LEU A 55 -15.49 -26.13 4.12
CA LEU A 55 -14.59 -25.66 5.17
C LEU A 55 -15.13 -25.96 6.57
N PHE A 56 -16.43 -26.12 6.75
CA PHE A 56 -17.02 -26.52 8.04
C PHE A 56 -16.62 -27.94 8.47
N LEU A 57 -16.21 -28.79 7.53
CA LEU A 57 -15.69 -30.13 7.79
C LEU A 57 -14.18 -30.17 7.93
N CYS A 58 -13.51 -28.99 7.97
CA CYS A 58 -12.07 -28.90 8.06
C CYS A 58 -11.59 -29.17 9.49
N GLY A 59 -10.75 -30.18 9.67
CA GLY A 59 -10.11 -30.51 10.92
C GLY A 59 -8.71 -29.92 11.08
N GLU A 60 -8.12 -30.10 12.29
CA GLU A 60 -6.73 -29.70 12.57
C GLU A 60 -5.74 -30.36 11.60
N ALA A 61 -5.94 -31.64 11.28
CA ALA A 61 -5.09 -32.39 10.36
C ALA A 61 -5.08 -31.79 8.94
N ASP A 62 -6.23 -31.33 8.44
CA ASP A 62 -6.33 -30.69 7.11
C ASP A 62 -5.52 -29.38 7.06
N LEU A 63 -5.60 -28.57 8.14
CA LEU A 63 -4.84 -27.33 8.24
C LEU A 63 -3.35 -27.58 8.33
N LEU A 64 -2.92 -28.58 9.10
CA LEU A 64 -1.52 -28.98 9.17
C LEU A 64 -1.01 -29.45 7.81
N ALA A 65 -1.80 -30.29 7.10
CA ALA A 65 -1.48 -30.75 5.75
C ALA A 65 -1.35 -29.58 4.76
N TYR A 66 -2.29 -28.61 4.82
CA TYR A 66 -2.23 -27.40 3.99
C TYR A 66 -0.95 -26.60 4.23
N PHE A 67 -0.60 -26.30 5.48
CA PHE A 67 0.60 -25.53 5.79
C PHE A 67 1.88 -26.31 5.48
N SER A 68 1.90 -27.62 5.69
CA SER A 68 3.02 -28.48 5.34
C SER A 68 3.27 -28.50 3.83
N ALA A 69 2.23 -28.70 3.02
CA ALA A 69 2.33 -28.69 1.56
C ALA A 69 2.83 -27.37 1.00
N GLN A 70 2.53 -26.26 1.69
CA GLN A 70 2.93 -24.92 1.26
C GLN A 70 4.25 -24.43 1.87
N HIS A 71 4.86 -25.18 2.79
CA HIS A 71 6.02 -24.75 3.56
C HIS A 71 7.21 -24.34 2.69
N ALA A 72 7.52 -25.13 1.65
CA ALA A 72 8.67 -24.89 0.76
C ALA A 72 8.51 -23.65 -0.12
N THR A 73 7.27 -23.27 -0.46
CA THR A 73 6.96 -22.20 -1.44
C THR A 73 6.45 -20.91 -0.80
N THR A 74 6.00 -20.97 0.46
CA THR A 74 5.35 -19.85 1.12
C THR A 74 6.21 -19.25 2.23
N LYS A 75 6.40 -17.92 2.19
CA LYS A 75 7.11 -17.20 3.26
C LYS A 75 6.32 -17.26 4.58
N ALA A 76 7.02 -17.34 5.72
CA ALA A 76 6.43 -17.36 7.06
C ALA A 76 5.43 -16.21 7.30
N THR A 77 5.70 -15.01 6.77
CA THR A 77 4.77 -13.87 6.86
C THR A 77 3.43 -14.13 6.17
N THR A 78 3.46 -14.79 4.99
CA THR A 78 2.26 -15.14 4.24
C THR A 78 1.50 -16.27 4.94
N ALA A 79 2.21 -17.29 5.46
CA ALA A 79 1.61 -18.38 6.22
C ALA A 79 0.91 -17.84 7.49
N ASN A 80 1.55 -16.95 8.23
CA ASN A 80 0.97 -16.33 9.43
C ASN A 80 -0.25 -15.45 9.11
N ARG A 81 -0.24 -14.73 7.99
CA ARG A 81 -1.41 -13.98 7.53
C ARG A 81 -2.59 -14.92 7.23
N ARG A 82 -2.34 -16.00 6.49
CA ARG A 82 -3.37 -17.02 6.20
C ARG A 82 -3.90 -17.66 7.48
N LEU A 83 -3.02 -18.01 8.41
CA LEU A 83 -3.43 -18.54 9.72
C LEU A 83 -4.35 -17.56 10.46
N THR A 84 -4.06 -16.25 10.40
CA THR A 84 -4.93 -15.22 10.97
C THR A 84 -6.32 -15.23 10.33
N VAL A 85 -6.40 -15.34 8.99
CA VAL A 85 -7.68 -15.43 8.26
C VAL A 85 -8.45 -16.70 8.67
N PHE A 86 -7.77 -17.85 8.74
CA PHE A 86 -8.39 -19.12 9.13
C PHE A 86 -8.90 -19.07 10.57
N LYS A 87 -8.12 -18.54 11.52
CA LYS A 87 -8.57 -18.33 12.90
C LYS A 87 -9.83 -17.46 12.97
N ARG A 88 -9.92 -16.42 12.15
CA ARG A 88 -11.12 -15.57 12.11
C ARG A 88 -12.32 -16.31 11.53
N PHE A 89 -12.13 -17.05 10.44
CA PHE A 89 -13.19 -17.83 9.82
C PHE A 89 -13.75 -18.91 10.77
N PHE A 90 -12.89 -19.72 11.39
CA PHE A 90 -13.34 -20.80 12.26
C PHE A 90 -13.94 -20.28 13.58
N ARG A 91 -13.46 -19.17 14.13
CA ARG A 91 -14.13 -18.50 15.26
C ARG A 91 -15.52 -18.01 14.90
N TRP A 92 -15.68 -17.40 13.73
CA TRP A 92 -16.98 -17.02 13.21
C TRP A 92 -17.88 -18.26 13.04
N ALA A 93 -17.41 -19.31 12.39
CA ALA A 93 -18.16 -20.53 12.18
C ALA A 93 -18.59 -21.19 13.51
N LEU A 94 -17.73 -21.15 14.53
CA LEU A 94 -18.06 -21.62 15.89
C LEU A 94 -19.15 -20.74 16.55
N ARG A 95 -19.02 -19.42 16.44
CA ARG A 95 -20.02 -18.46 16.93
C ARG A 95 -21.39 -18.66 16.30
N GLU A 96 -21.41 -18.92 14.99
CA GLU A 96 -22.63 -19.17 14.23
C GLU A 96 -23.17 -20.63 14.37
N GLY A 97 -22.54 -21.44 15.21
CA GLY A 97 -22.96 -22.85 15.44
C GLY A 97 -22.77 -23.75 14.22
N ARG A 98 -21.97 -23.36 13.24
CA ARG A 98 -21.68 -24.13 12.03
C ARG A 98 -20.69 -25.26 12.25
N ILE A 99 -19.89 -25.16 13.31
CA ILE A 99 -18.92 -26.15 13.76
C ILE A 99 -19.00 -26.27 15.30
N HIS A 100 -18.56 -27.39 15.83
CA HIS A 100 -18.57 -27.66 17.29
C HIS A 100 -17.21 -27.40 17.96
N ALA A 101 -16.11 -27.30 17.18
CA ALA A 101 -14.77 -27.02 17.70
C ALA A 101 -13.97 -26.22 16.68
N ASP A 102 -13.12 -25.31 17.17
CA ASP A 102 -12.22 -24.52 16.31
C ASP A 102 -10.95 -25.33 16.01
N PRO A 103 -10.73 -25.76 14.75
CA PRO A 103 -9.56 -26.58 14.38
C PRO A 103 -8.24 -25.79 14.40
N THR A 104 -8.29 -24.46 14.60
CA THR A 104 -7.09 -23.60 14.60
C THR A 104 -6.48 -23.39 15.98
N LEU A 105 -7.11 -23.87 17.06
CA LEU A 105 -6.71 -23.56 18.44
C LEU A 105 -5.24 -23.91 18.74
N LYS A 106 -4.79 -25.08 18.29
CA LYS A 106 -3.41 -25.56 18.52
C LYS A 106 -2.39 -25.04 17.51
N LEU A 107 -2.83 -24.39 16.42
CA LEU A 107 -1.93 -23.89 15.40
C LEU A 107 -1.19 -22.64 15.87
N GLN A 108 0.12 -22.72 15.84
CA GLN A 108 1.01 -21.62 16.19
C GLN A 108 1.51 -20.89 14.94
N ALA A 109 1.76 -19.60 15.09
CA ALA A 109 2.38 -18.82 14.05
C ALA A 109 3.83 -19.29 13.80
N ALA A 110 4.22 -19.38 12.54
CA ALA A 110 5.60 -19.70 12.18
C ALA A 110 6.56 -18.62 12.72
N LYS A 111 7.65 -19.07 13.33
CA LYS A 111 8.71 -18.16 13.81
C LYS A 111 9.23 -17.34 12.63
N GLN A 112 9.28 -16.03 12.81
CA GLN A 112 9.87 -15.12 11.84
C GLN A 112 11.22 -14.68 12.36
N ALA A 113 12.24 -14.73 11.49
CA ALA A 113 13.50 -14.08 11.82
C ALA A 113 13.25 -12.57 11.96
N LEU A 114 13.75 -11.99 13.04
CA LEU A 114 13.77 -10.53 13.23
C LEU A 114 14.52 -9.90 12.06
N ARG A 115 13.77 -9.33 11.12
CA ARG A 115 14.34 -8.51 10.06
C ARG A 115 14.43 -7.10 10.61
N VAL A 116 15.62 -6.66 10.94
CA VAL A 116 15.87 -5.22 11.14
C VAL A 116 15.63 -4.56 9.78
N PRO A 117 14.64 -3.67 9.67
CA PRO A 117 14.41 -2.95 8.42
C PRO A 117 15.68 -2.20 8.05
N LYS A 118 16.24 -2.46 6.87
CA LYS A 118 17.34 -1.66 6.36
C LYS A 118 16.74 -0.33 5.90
N SER A 119 16.90 0.71 6.70
CA SER A 119 16.59 2.07 6.27
C SER A 119 17.62 2.52 5.23
N LEU A 120 17.20 3.31 4.25
CA LEU A 120 18.12 4.00 3.36
C LEU A 120 18.83 5.10 4.16
N SER A 121 20.12 5.30 3.89
CA SER A 121 20.81 6.52 4.34
C SER A 121 20.34 7.73 3.54
N GLU A 122 20.52 8.92 4.08
CA GLU A 122 20.21 10.17 3.37
C GLU A 122 20.97 10.26 2.04
N ALA A 123 22.24 9.90 2.02
CA ALA A 123 23.05 9.84 0.79
C ALA A 123 22.46 8.87 -0.26
N GLN A 124 21.91 7.75 0.16
CA GLN A 124 21.23 6.82 -0.76
C GLN A 124 19.91 7.39 -1.27
N VAL A 125 19.17 8.11 -0.43
CA VAL A 125 17.96 8.82 -0.88
C VAL A 125 18.32 9.92 -1.87
N GLU A 126 19.33 10.73 -1.61
CA GLU A 126 19.82 11.75 -2.55
C GLU A 126 20.20 11.15 -3.90
N ALA A 127 20.97 10.05 -3.91
CA ALA A 127 21.34 9.35 -5.12
C ALA A 127 20.13 8.82 -5.89
N LEU A 128 19.11 8.28 -5.17
CA LEU A 128 17.87 7.81 -5.76
C LEU A 128 17.06 8.95 -6.40
N LEU A 129 16.97 10.07 -5.70
CA LEU A 129 16.27 11.26 -6.18
C LEU A 129 16.98 11.90 -7.37
N ALA A 130 18.30 11.90 -7.44
CA ALA A 130 19.08 12.44 -8.54
C ALA A 130 19.09 11.55 -9.80
N ALA A 131 18.70 10.28 -9.69
CA ALA A 131 18.80 9.31 -10.79
C ALA A 131 17.87 9.53 -12.00
N PRO A 132 16.65 10.14 -11.88
CA PRO A 132 15.84 10.46 -13.04
C PRO A 132 16.46 11.50 -13.97
N ASP A 133 16.41 11.25 -15.28
CA ASP A 133 16.82 12.22 -16.30
C ASP A 133 15.77 13.33 -16.45
N VAL A 134 15.99 14.44 -15.79
CA VAL A 134 15.07 15.58 -15.73
C VAL A 134 15.05 16.44 -17.00
N SER A 135 15.84 16.09 -18.02
CA SER A 135 15.71 16.69 -19.36
C SER A 135 14.47 16.18 -20.11
N THR A 136 13.85 15.10 -19.63
CA THR A 136 12.67 14.47 -20.21
C THR A 136 11.43 14.67 -19.32
N ALA A 137 10.25 14.81 -19.93
CA ALA A 137 8.99 14.92 -19.19
C ALA A 137 8.73 13.72 -18.28
N LEU A 138 9.10 12.50 -18.71
CA LEU A 138 9.03 11.28 -17.90
C LEU A 138 9.95 11.35 -16.68
N GLY A 139 11.17 11.84 -16.86
CA GLY A 139 12.12 11.97 -15.76
C GLY A 139 11.70 13.04 -14.76
N VAL A 140 11.15 14.17 -15.21
CA VAL A 140 10.57 15.20 -14.34
C VAL A 140 9.41 14.61 -13.52
N ARG A 141 8.48 13.86 -14.14
CA ARG A 141 7.41 13.16 -13.43
C ARG A 141 7.96 12.22 -12.36
N ASP A 142 8.88 11.35 -12.76
CA ASP A 142 9.42 10.30 -11.88
C ASP A 142 10.21 10.93 -10.72
N ARG A 143 11.00 11.99 -10.98
CA ARG A 143 11.67 12.77 -9.94
C ARG A 143 10.66 13.40 -8.97
N THR A 144 9.63 14.04 -9.48
CA THR A 144 8.60 14.68 -8.66
C THR A 144 7.88 13.65 -7.76
N MET A 145 7.57 12.47 -8.30
CA MET A 145 6.93 11.41 -7.51
C MET A 145 7.82 10.89 -6.39
N LEU A 146 9.10 10.66 -6.68
CA LEU A 146 10.08 10.21 -5.68
C LEU A 146 10.29 11.26 -4.60
N GLU A 147 10.47 12.52 -5.01
CA GLU A 147 10.65 13.65 -4.09
C GLU A 147 9.44 13.81 -3.18
N LEU A 148 8.22 13.86 -3.76
CA LEU A 148 7.00 14.03 -3.00
C LEU A 148 6.77 12.88 -2.02
N MET A 149 7.05 11.64 -2.43
CA MET A 149 6.91 10.48 -1.55
C MET A 149 7.88 10.54 -0.37
N TYR A 150 9.12 10.94 -0.60
CA TYR A 150 10.12 11.10 0.45
C TYR A 150 9.79 12.29 1.36
N ALA A 151 9.44 13.44 0.79
CA ALA A 151 9.12 14.65 1.56
C ALA A 151 7.85 14.54 2.40
N SER A 152 6.87 13.73 2.01
CA SER A 152 5.55 13.66 2.67
C SER A 152 5.28 12.33 3.38
N GLY A 153 6.08 11.31 3.15
CA GLY A 153 5.86 9.98 3.70
C GLY A 153 4.53 9.33 3.28
N LEU A 154 3.97 9.68 2.14
CA LEU A 154 2.71 9.11 1.62
C LEU A 154 2.77 7.60 1.45
N ARG A 155 1.62 6.93 1.56
CA ARG A 155 1.49 5.56 1.06
C ARG A 155 1.50 5.58 -0.47
N VAL A 156 1.98 4.49 -1.09
CA VAL A 156 2.02 4.40 -2.57
C VAL A 156 0.63 4.60 -3.19
N SER A 157 -0.42 4.06 -2.58
CA SER A 157 -1.80 4.28 -3.03
C SER A 157 -2.21 5.74 -2.96
N GLU A 158 -1.88 6.42 -1.87
CA GLU A 158 -2.18 7.85 -1.68
C GLU A 158 -1.46 8.69 -2.75
N LEU A 159 -0.19 8.39 -3.03
CA LEU A 159 0.61 9.12 -4.03
C LEU A 159 0.03 8.97 -5.45
N VAL A 160 -0.31 7.74 -5.87
CA VAL A 160 -0.79 7.50 -7.24
C VAL A 160 -2.23 7.93 -7.44
N ASP A 161 -3.03 8.01 -6.38
CA ASP A 161 -4.43 8.43 -6.41
C ASP A 161 -4.61 9.95 -6.25
N LEU A 162 -3.50 10.72 -6.07
CA LEU A 162 -3.56 12.19 -5.95
C LEU A 162 -4.18 12.82 -7.20
N LYS A 163 -5.05 13.79 -6.94
CA LYS A 163 -5.61 14.67 -7.97
C LYS A 163 -4.93 16.05 -7.90
N THR A 164 -4.96 16.78 -9.00
CA THR A 164 -4.44 18.15 -9.05
C THR A 164 -5.12 19.05 -8.02
N LEU A 165 -6.41 18.83 -7.74
CA LEU A 165 -7.19 19.54 -6.73
C LEU A 165 -6.77 19.24 -5.27
N ASN A 166 -5.98 18.19 -5.07
CA ASN A 166 -5.48 17.83 -3.75
C ASN A 166 -4.24 18.63 -3.32
N LEU A 167 -3.70 19.48 -4.22
CA LEU A 167 -2.47 20.23 -3.99
C LEU A 167 -2.76 21.63 -3.47
N GLY A 168 -2.22 21.98 -2.32
CA GLY A 168 -2.09 23.34 -1.83
C GLY A 168 -0.66 23.84 -2.01
N LEU A 169 -0.31 24.28 -3.23
CA LEU A 169 1.06 24.71 -3.56
C LEU A 169 1.50 26.00 -2.85
N ASN A 170 0.57 26.81 -2.37
CA ASN A 170 0.89 28.04 -1.62
C ASN A 170 1.24 27.74 -0.16
N ASP A 171 0.60 26.70 0.39
CA ASP A 171 0.78 26.30 1.79
C ASP A 171 1.67 25.06 1.92
N ASN A 172 2.18 24.51 0.81
CA ASN A 172 2.95 23.27 0.72
C ASN A 172 2.28 22.10 1.45
N VAL A 173 0.97 21.89 1.22
CA VAL A 173 0.18 20.82 1.82
C VAL A 173 -0.53 19.96 0.78
N LEU A 174 -0.71 18.69 1.10
CA LEU A 174 -1.52 17.73 0.36
C LEU A 174 -2.76 17.38 1.14
N ARG A 175 -3.90 17.28 0.46
CA ARG A 175 -5.11 16.66 1.01
C ARG A 175 -5.14 15.21 0.57
N VAL A 176 -5.10 14.27 1.50
CA VAL A 176 -5.13 12.83 1.22
C VAL A 176 -6.24 12.13 1.95
N LEU A 177 -6.87 11.15 1.27
CA LEU A 177 -7.88 10.28 1.84
C LEU A 177 -7.20 9.09 2.50
N GLY A 178 -7.34 8.97 3.81
CA GLY A 178 -6.87 7.84 4.59
C GLY A 178 -7.85 6.66 4.61
N LYS A 179 -7.54 5.66 5.43
CA LYS A 179 -8.43 4.52 5.68
C LYS A 179 -9.77 5.01 6.26
N GLY A 180 -10.88 4.51 5.72
CA GLY A 180 -12.23 4.91 6.14
C GLY A 180 -12.69 6.27 5.62
N ALA A 181 -12.15 6.72 4.47
CA ALA A 181 -12.48 7.99 3.82
C ALA A 181 -12.21 9.24 4.70
N LYS A 182 -11.38 9.11 5.73
CA LYS A 182 -10.98 10.27 6.56
C LYS A 182 -9.91 11.07 5.82
N GLU A 183 -10.18 12.34 5.60
CA GLU A 183 -9.21 13.26 5.03
C GLU A 183 -8.15 13.66 6.06
N ARG A 184 -6.91 13.83 5.59
CA ARG A 184 -5.85 14.47 6.37
C ARG A 184 -5.02 15.38 5.47
N LEU A 185 -4.43 16.39 6.09
CA LEU A 185 -3.44 17.25 5.45
C LEU A 185 -2.03 16.73 5.76
N VAL A 186 -1.20 16.69 4.74
CA VAL A 186 0.18 16.24 4.84
C VAL A 186 1.08 17.34 4.30
N PRO A 187 1.96 17.93 5.10
CA PRO A 187 2.92 18.92 4.64
C PRO A 187 3.97 18.27 3.74
N PHE A 188 4.53 19.05 2.84
CA PHE A 188 5.73 18.71 2.06
C PHE A 188 6.61 19.94 1.95
N GLY A 189 7.93 19.73 1.87
CA GLY A 189 8.89 20.83 1.88
C GLY A 189 8.98 21.59 0.57
N GLU A 190 9.74 22.68 0.59
CA GLU A 190 9.92 23.59 -0.54
C GLU A 190 10.51 22.89 -1.77
N VAL A 191 11.45 21.96 -1.57
CA VAL A 191 12.07 21.19 -2.68
C VAL A 191 11.01 20.40 -3.46
N ALA A 192 10.08 19.73 -2.75
CA ALA A 192 8.97 19.01 -3.39
C ALA A 192 8.00 19.97 -4.09
N SER A 193 7.78 21.17 -3.53
CA SER A 193 6.97 22.23 -4.14
C SER A 193 7.55 22.66 -5.48
N GLN A 194 8.87 22.90 -5.55
CA GLN A 194 9.55 23.29 -6.78
C GLN A 194 9.42 22.22 -7.87
N TRP A 195 9.61 20.93 -7.53
CA TRP A 195 9.43 19.83 -8.48
C TRP A 195 7.98 19.68 -8.95
N LEU A 196 7.01 19.89 -8.06
CA LEU A 196 5.59 19.89 -8.43
C LEU A 196 5.26 21.02 -9.39
N ARG A 197 5.74 22.25 -9.13
CA ARG A 197 5.57 23.40 -10.03
C ARG A 197 6.19 23.13 -11.40
N GLN A 198 7.42 22.62 -11.44
CA GLN A 198 8.10 22.27 -12.69
C GLN A 198 7.32 21.19 -13.47
N TYR A 199 6.83 20.16 -12.79
CA TYR A 199 6.02 19.11 -13.41
C TYR A 199 4.72 19.64 -14.00
N LEU A 200 4.01 20.49 -13.26
CA LEU A 200 2.71 21.04 -13.67
C LEU A 200 2.85 22.08 -14.78
N SER A 201 3.93 22.86 -14.82
CA SER A 201 4.10 23.94 -15.78
C SER A 201 4.37 23.47 -17.23
N GLY A 202 4.79 22.21 -17.41
CA GLY A 202 5.12 21.72 -18.76
C GLY A 202 5.07 20.21 -18.91
N ALA A 203 5.87 19.48 -18.13
CA ALA A 203 6.06 18.04 -18.31
C ALA A 203 4.74 17.24 -18.25
N ARG A 204 3.79 17.62 -17.36
CA ARG A 204 2.50 16.96 -17.27
C ARG A 204 1.67 17.14 -18.55
N ALA A 205 1.65 18.32 -19.12
CA ALA A 205 0.90 18.62 -20.35
C ALA A 205 1.49 17.83 -21.53
N GLU A 206 2.80 17.74 -21.64
CA GLU A 206 3.49 16.92 -22.63
C GLU A 206 3.12 15.45 -22.51
N LEU A 207 3.14 14.88 -21.28
CA LEU A 207 2.77 13.47 -21.03
C LEU A 207 1.30 13.17 -21.31
N LEU A 208 0.42 14.14 -21.15
CA LEU A 208 -1.01 14.00 -21.46
C LEU A 208 -1.28 13.99 -22.96
N GLY A 209 -0.46 14.63 -23.78
CA GLY A 209 -0.64 14.67 -25.22
C GLY A 209 -2.02 15.19 -25.65
N GLY A 210 -2.55 16.21 -24.97
CA GLY A 210 -3.87 16.81 -25.20
C GLY A 210 -5.03 16.14 -24.47
N LYS A 211 -4.80 15.04 -23.76
CA LYS A 211 -5.86 14.40 -22.92
C LYS A 211 -6.11 15.22 -21.66
N GLN A 212 -7.32 15.09 -21.11
CA GLN A 212 -7.72 15.74 -19.86
C GLN A 212 -7.95 14.70 -18.76
N THR A 213 -7.44 14.98 -17.57
CA THR A 213 -7.67 14.19 -16.35
C THR A 213 -7.33 15.03 -15.12
N ASP A 214 -8.00 14.74 -14.02
CA ASP A 214 -7.68 15.32 -12.72
C ASP A 214 -6.51 14.60 -12.04
N ASP A 215 -6.10 13.43 -12.55
CA ASP A 215 -4.99 12.66 -11.99
C ASP A 215 -3.70 13.48 -12.03
N LEU A 216 -3.03 13.57 -10.88
CA LEU A 216 -1.77 14.32 -10.80
C LEU A 216 -0.68 13.62 -11.59
N PHE A 217 -0.42 12.35 -11.30
CA PHE A 217 0.62 11.56 -11.93
C PHE A 217 0.04 10.57 -12.95
N VAL A 218 0.36 10.79 -14.22
CA VAL A 218 -0.24 10.06 -15.33
C VAL A 218 0.70 9.03 -15.93
N THR A 219 0.13 7.94 -16.43
CA THR A 219 0.84 6.96 -17.25
C THR A 219 0.83 7.36 -18.72
N THR A 220 1.89 7.00 -19.45
CA THR A 220 2.02 7.27 -20.90
C THR A 220 1.92 6.02 -21.74
N LYS A 221 1.75 4.83 -21.13
CA LYS A 221 1.81 3.54 -21.84
C LYS A 221 0.43 2.88 -22.02
N GLY A 222 0.26 2.30 -23.20
CA GLY A 222 -0.87 1.45 -23.55
C GLY A 222 -2.22 2.17 -23.58
N MET A 223 -3.30 1.40 -23.49
CA MET A 223 -4.68 1.92 -23.51
C MET A 223 -5.02 2.86 -22.36
N HIS A 224 -4.23 2.85 -21.31
CA HIS A 224 -4.42 3.70 -20.12
C HIS A 224 -3.58 4.98 -20.15
N ALA A 225 -2.95 5.32 -21.30
CA ALA A 225 -2.20 6.55 -21.41
C ALA A 225 -3.08 7.77 -21.09
N GLY A 226 -2.60 8.62 -20.16
CA GLY A 226 -3.35 9.77 -19.62
C GLY A 226 -4.17 9.48 -18.35
N SER A 227 -4.28 8.22 -17.91
CA SER A 227 -4.90 7.86 -16.62
C SER A 227 -3.88 7.86 -15.49
N ALA A 228 -4.36 7.74 -14.25
CA ALA A 228 -3.51 7.62 -13.06
C ALA A 228 -2.47 6.51 -13.20
N MET A 229 -1.27 6.77 -12.71
CA MET A 229 -0.22 5.76 -12.61
C MET A 229 -0.61 4.67 -11.62
N SER A 230 -0.42 3.40 -11.98
CA SER A 230 -0.68 2.30 -11.06
C SER A 230 0.41 2.15 -9.99
N ARG A 231 0.05 1.58 -8.83
CA ARG A 231 1.00 1.24 -7.77
C ARG A 231 2.15 0.35 -8.25
N VAL A 232 1.84 -0.61 -9.13
CA VAL A 232 2.84 -1.51 -9.72
C VAL A 232 3.82 -0.74 -10.59
N MET A 233 3.31 0.19 -11.40
CA MET A 233 4.13 1.03 -12.26
C MET A 233 5.08 1.91 -11.45
N PHE A 234 4.60 2.57 -10.41
CA PHE A 234 5.47 3.35 -9.53
C PHE A 234 6.50 2.47 -8.78
N TRP A 235 6.13 1.27 -8.38
CA TRP A 235 7.08 0.31 -7.81
C TRP A 235 8.20 -0.06 -8.81
N MET A 236 7.88 -0.20 -10.11
CA MET A 236 8.87 -0.42 -11.16
C MET A 236 9.77 0.82 -11.36
N VAL A 237 9.20 2.03 -11.27
CA VAL A 237 9.96 3.30 -11.30
C VAL A 237 10.97 3.35 -10.17
N VAL A 238 10.53 3.07 -8.93
CA VAL A 238 11.44 3.02 -7.76
C VAL A 238 12.56 2.01 -7.96
N LYS A 239 12.27 0.81 -8.47
CA LYS A 239 13.30 -0.21 -8.76
C LYS A 239 14.29 0.22 -9.85
N LYS A 240 13.79 0.82 -10.93
CA LYS A 240 14.60 1.33 -12.03
C LYS A 240 15.66 2.31 -11.51
N TYR A 241 15.22 3.30 -10.73
CA TYR A 241 16.13 4.33 -10.22
C TYR A 241 16.97 3.86 -9.03
N ALA A 242 16.53 2.91 -8.25
CA ALA A 242 17.37 2.25 -7.24
C ALA A 242 18.58 1.55 -7.90
N LEU A 243 18.35 0.85 -9.01
CA LEU A 243 19.43 0.21 -9.77
C LEU A 243 20.39 1.26 -10.36
N ALA A 244 19.87 2.32 -10.97
CA ALA A 244 20.66 3.41 -11.54
C ALA A 244 21.50 4.14 -10.47
N ALA A 245 20.97 4.30 -9.25
CA ALA A 245 21.65 4.88 -8.10
C ALA A 245 22.63 3.91 -7.39
N GLY A 246 22.84 2.69 -7.92
CA GLY A 246 23.74 1.71 -7.31
C GLY A 246 23.23 1.11 -5.99
N ILE A 247 21.94 1.25 -5.65
CA ILE A 247 21.36 0.74 -4.42
C ILE A 247 21.05 -0.74 -4.57
N ARG A 248 21.88 -1.60 -3.96
CA ARG A 248 21.77 -3.06 -4.07
C ARG A 248 20.73 -3.68 -3.12
N SER A 249 20.28 -2.95 -2.10
CA SER A 249 19.25 -3.42 -1.19
C SER A 249 17.88 -3.46 -1.87
N ALA A 250 17.02 -4.43 -1.45
CA ALA A 250 15.65 -4.47 -1.96
C ALA A 250 14.89 -3.19 -1.58
N LEU A 251 14.69 -2.32 -2.57
CA LEU A 251 13.98 -1.05 -2.42
C LEU A 251 12.52 -1.18 -2.88
N SER A 252 11.65 -0.53 -2.15
CA SER A 252 10.22 -0.42 -2.46
C SER A 252 9.69 0.95 -2.03
N PRO A 253 8.50 1.37 -2.49
CA PRO A 253 7.85 2.58 -1.97
C PRO A 253 7.72 2.59 -0.44
N HIS A 254 7.48 1.44 0.19
CA HIS A 254 7.44 1.35 1.66
C HIS A 254 8.79 1.64 2.32
N THR A 255 9.89 1.26 1.66
CA THR A 255 11.24 1.56 2.17
C THR A 255 11.50 3.06 2.15
N LEU A 256 11.06 3.78 1.11
CA LEU A 256 11.21 5.23 0.99
C LEU A 256 10.37 5.96 2.06
N ARG A 257 9.12 5.51 2.29
CA ARG A 257 8.29 6.02 3.40
C ARG A 257 8.91 5.71 4.77
N HIS A 258 9.55 4.55 4.92
CA HIS A 258 10.27 4.22 6.16
C HIS A 258 11.49 5.13 6.36
N ALA A 259 12.22 5.45 5.29
CA ALA A 259 13.33 6.40 5.34
C ALA A 259 12.84 7.80 5.78
N PHE A 260 11.72 8.30 5.24
CA PHE A 260 11.09 9.54 5.73
C PHE A 260 10.91 9.52 7.25
N ALA A 261 10.27 8.48 7.79
CA ALA A 261 10.02 8.38 9.22
C ALA A 261 11.32 8.31 10.05
N THR A 262 12.28 7.50 9.59
CA THR A 262 13.56 7.31 10.30
C THR A 262 14.38 8.58 10.29
N HIS A 263 14.45 9.30 9.17
CA HIS A 263 15.23 10.53 9.06
C HIS A 263 14.63 11.65 9.91
N LEU A 264 13.29 11.81 9.93
CA LEU A 264 12.64 12.74 10.85
C LEU A 264 13.00 12.45 12.31
N LEU A 265 12.94 11.17 12.73
CA LEU A 265 13.31 10.78 14.10
C LEU A 265 14.80 11.02 14.39
N ASN A 266 15.69 10.74 13.44
CA ASN A 266 17.12 10.98 13.56
C ASN A 266 17.46 12.48 13.72
N HIS A 267 16.64 13.34 13.10
CA HIS A 267 16.74 14.80 13.22
C HIS A 267 15.96 15.36 14.43
N GLY A 268 15.54 14.50 15.35
CA GLY A 268 14.95 14.91 16.63
C GLY A 268 13.44 15.16 16.62
N ALA A 269 12.73 14.76 15.55
CA ALA A 269 11.27 14.83 15.55
C ALA A 269 10.69 13.89 16.61
N ASP A 270 9.62 14.33 17.29
CA ASP A 270 8.88 13.50 18.22
C ASP A 270 8.16 12.35 17.51
N LEU A 271 8.23 11.15 18.10
CA LEU A 271 7.61 9.93 17.55
C LEU A 271 6.11 10.11 17.30
N ARG A 272 5.40 10.77 18.19
CA ARG A 272 3.96 11.02 18.07
C ARG A 272 3.64 11.89 16.86
N ALA A 273 4.46 12.93 16.64
CA ALA A 273 4.32 13.81 15.49
C ALA A 273 4.58 13.06 14.18
N VAL A 274 5.60 12.20 14.12
CA VAL A 274 5.87 11.35 12.95
C VAL A 274 4.71 10.38 12.69
N GLN A 275 4.13 9.78 13.73
CA GLN A 275 2.94 8.93 13.60
C GLN A 275 1.73 9.69 13.04
N LEU A 276 1.51 10.95 13.45
CA LEU A 276 0.46 11.80 12.91
C LEU A 276 0.67 12.10 11.42
N LEU A 277 1.89 12.48 11.02
CA LEU A 277 2.26 12.71 9.62
C LEU A 277 2.00 11.45 8.76
N LEU A 278 2.33 10.29 9.29
CA LEU A 278 2.11 9.01 8.61
C LEU A 278 0.63 8.58 8.57
N GLY A 279 -0.24 9.17 9.36
CA GLY A 279 -1.67 8.82 9.41
C GLY A 279 -1.90 7.40 9.95
N HIS A 280 -1.36 7.10 11.14
CA HIS A 280 -1.63 5.86 11.85
C HIS A 280 -3.01 5.94 12.52
N ALA A 281 -3.90 5.00 12.19
CA ALA A 281 -5.32 5.02 12.54
C ALA A 281 -5.64 4.83 14.03
N ASP A 282 -4.74 4.24 14.81
CA ASP A 282 -4.96 3.98 16.25
C ASP A 282 -4.84 5.24 17.13
N ILE A 283 -4.48 6.35 16.53
CA ILE A 283 -4.50 7.63 17.20
C ILE A 283 -5.82 8.29 16.80
N SER A 284 -6.92 7.76 17.37
CA SER A 284 -8.25 8.31 17.26
C SER A 284 -8.33 9.64 18.03
N THR A 285 -7.75 10.66 17.48
CA THR A 285 -8.22 12.00 17.75
C THR A 285 -8.73 12.52 16.41
N THR A 286 -10.04 12.64 16.33
CA THR A 286 -10.70 13.67 15.56
C THR A 286 -10.21 15.02 16.12
N THR A 287 -8.91 15.20 16.17
CA THR A 287 -8.34 16.52 16.37
C THR A 287 -8.60 17.19 15.05
N ILE A 288 -9.67 17.95 15.03
CA ILE A 288 -9.99 18.96 14.08
C ILE A 288 -8.63 19.52 13.64
N TYR A 289 -8.27 19.33 12.38
CA TYR A 289 -7.09 19.96 11.80
C TYR A 289 -7.35 21.48 11.74
N THR A 290 -7.25 22.10 12.90
CA THR A 290 -7.34 23.56 13.02
C THR A 290 -6.14 24.16 12.30
N HIS A 291 -6.24 25.40 11.89
CA HIS A 291 -5.13 26.15 11.28
C HIS A 291 -3.84 26.03 12.12
N VAL A 292 -3.96 26.09 13.45
CA VAL A 292 -2.87 25.97 14.42
C VAL A 292 -2.19 24.59 14.37
N ALA A 293 -2.96 23.49 14.24
CA ALA A 293 -2.38 22.15 14.11
C ALA A 293 -1.63 21.97 12.78
N ARG A 294 -2.12 22.61 11.72
CA ARG A 294 -1.50 22.61 10.39
C ARG A 294 -0.15 23.32 10.39
N GLU A 295 -0.10 24.53 10.94
CA GLU A 295 1.14 25.31 11.08
C GLU A 295 2.18 24.55 11.90
N ARG A 296 1.77 23.94 13.02
CA ARG A 296 2.67 23.16 13.87
C ARG A 296 3.26 21.94 13.16
N LEU A 297 2.46 21.22 12.34
CA LEU A 297 2.95 20.08 11.54
C LEU A 297 3.89 20.54 10.43
N ALA A 298 3.62 21.67 9.77
CA ALA A 298 4.49 22.25 8.75
C ALA A 298 5.82 22.73 9.36
N GLN A 299 5.79 23.41 10.51
CA GLN A 299 6.99 23.82 11.23
C GLN A 299 7.84 22.62 11.68
N LEU A 300 7.21 21.58 12.21
CA LEU A 300 7.89 20.35 12.60
C LEU A 300 8.54 19.66 11.41
N HIS A 301 7.83 19.60 10.28
CA HIS A 301 8.38 19.06 9.05
C HIS A 301 9.58 19.89 8.58
N ALA A 302 9.46 21.21 8.51
CA ALA A 302 10.52 22.12 8.10
C ALA A 302 11.74 22.06 9.03
N ALA A 303 11.54 21.89 10.34
CA ALA A 303 12.62 21.84 11.31
C ALA A 303 13.42 20.52 11.32
N HIS A 304 12.77 19.39 10.96
CA HIS A 304 13.34 18.06 11.16
C HIS A 304 13.47 17.21 9.90
N HIS A 305 12.84 17.60 8.78
CA HIS A 305 12.99 16.85 7.54
C HIS A 305 14.17 17.38 6.71
N PRO A 306 15.06 16.51 6.15
CA PRO A 306 16.20 16.94 5.33
C PRO A 306 15.81 17.79 4.09
N ARG A 307 14.54 17.74 3.71
CA ARG A 307 13.92 18.49 2.59
C ARG A 307 12.81 19.44 3.07
N GLY A 308 12.80 19.79 4.35
CA GLY A 308 11.85 20.70 4.97
C GLY A 308 11.91 22.14 4.49
#